data_39b62e6fcbca24d307a82745e708e32a
#
_entry.id   39b62e6fcbca24d307a82745e708e32a
#
_cell.length_a   1.000
_cell.length_b   1.000
_cell.length_c   1.000
_cell.angle_alpha   90.00
_cell.angle_beta   90.00
_cell.angle_gamma   90.00
#
_symmetry.space_group_name_H-M   'P 1'
#
loop_
_entity.id
_entity.type
_entity.pdbx_description
1 polymer ?
#
loop_
_entity_poly.entity_id
_entity_poly.type
_entity_poly.pdbx_seq_one_letter_code
_entity_poly.pdbx_strand_id
1 'polypeptide(L)'
;MQTVTTIGLDIAKSVFQVHGVDAAGQVVIRRQLKRRHVLAFFQKLPSCLVGIEACASSHYWSRELQAIGHSVRLMPPAYVKPYVKRQKNDMADAEAICEAVTRANMRFVPTKTPEQQRA
;
A
#
# COMPACT_ATOMS: atom_id res chain seq x y z
N MET A 1 15.29 -10.45 14.32
CA MET A 1 13.94 -10.28 13.77
C MET A 1 13.92 -9.06 12.88
N GLN A 2 13.48 -9.24 11.65
CA GLN A 2 13.48 -8.15 10.68
C GLN A 2 12.20 -7.33 10.82
N THR A 3 12.36 -6.01 10.84
CA THR A 3 11.25 -5.08 10.97
C THR A 3 10.82 -4.60 9.60
N VAL A 4 9.52 -4.69 9.30
CA VAL A 4 8.99 -4.16 8.06
C VAL A 4 9.09 -2.63 8.08
N THR A 5 9.56 -2.06 6.97
CA THR A 5 9.67 -0.60 6.82
C THR A 5 8.76 -0.06 5.72
N THR A 6 8.49 -0.85 4.71
CA THR A 6 7.71 -0.42 3.54
C THR A 6 6.76 -1.52 3.12
N ILE A 7 5.53 -1.14 2.84
CA ILE A 7 4.49 -2.07 2.41
C ILE A 7 3.83 -1.55 1.14
N GLY A 8 3.59 -2.47 0.20
CA GLY A 8 2.69 -2.23 -0.91
C GLY A 8 1.36 -2.91 -0.61
N LEU A 9 0.29 -2.15 -0.68
CA LEU A 9 -1.06 -2.65 -0.43
C LEU A 9 -1.87 -2.57 -1.71
N ASP A 10 -2.27 -3.73 -2.22
CA ASP A 10 -3.12 -3.81 -3.40
C ASP A 10 -4.56 -4.04 -2.96
N ILE A 11 -5.41 -3.07 -3.26
CA ILE A 11 -6.79 -3.04 -2.82
C ILE A 11 -7.69 -3.69 -3.88
N ALA A 12 -8.43 -4.70 -3.48
CA ALA A 12 -9.43 -5.32 -4.33
C ALA A 12 -10.77 -5.35 -3.59
N LYS A 13 -11.79 -5.92 -4.21
CA LYS A 13 -13.15 -5.87 -3.67
C LYS A 13 -13.28 -6.49 -2.28
N SER A 14 -12.75 -7.69 -2.10
CA SER A 14 -12.93 -8.42 -0.84
C SER A 14 -11.61 -8.87 -0.24
N VAL A 15 -10.57 -8.97 -1.05
CA VAL A 15 -9.27 -9.50 -0.63
C VAL A 15 -8.19 -8.51 -1.02
N PHE A 16 -7.33 -8.18 -0.05
CA PHE A 16 -6.21 -7.27 -0.26
C PHE A 16 -4.92 -8.06 -0.24
N GLN A 17 -3.96 -7.68 -1.09
CA GLN A 17 -2.62 -8.28 -1.10
C GLN A 17 -1.65 -7.34 -0.40
N VAL A 18 -0.79 -7.90 0.45
CA VAL A 18 0.19 -7.14 1.21
C VAL A 18 1.58 -7.68 0.90
N HIS A 19 2.47 -6.80 0.46
CA HIS A 19 3.87 -7.12 0.19
C HIS A 19 4.73 -6.15 1.01
N GLY A 20 5.52 -6.67 1.95
CA GLY A 20 6.31 -5.83 2.83
C GLY A 20 7.77 -6.19 2.81
N VAL A 21 8.63 -5.18 2.91
CA VAL A 21 10.08 -5.36 2.93
C VAL A 21 10.67 -4.66 4.16
N ASP A 22 11.88 -5.11 4.54
CA ASP A 22 12.64 -4.47 5.60
C ASP A 22 13.53 -3.36 5.03
N ALA A 23 14.37 -2.76 5.88
CA ALA A 23 15.24 -1.65 5.48
C ALA A 23 16.26 -2.07 4.41
N ALA A 24 16.59 -3.35 4.33
CA ALA A 24 17.50 -3.87 3.32
C ALA A 24 16.80 -4.24 2.01
N GLY A 25 15.47 -4.06 1.94
CA GLY A 25 14.70 -4.41 0.76
C GLY A 25 14.32 -5.87 0.67
N GLN A 26 14.56 -6.64 1.73
CA GLN A 26 14.22 -8.06 1.72
C GLN A 26 12.76 -8.27 2.11
N VAL A 27 12.12 -9.22 1.43
CA VAL A 27 10.70 -9.50 1.66
C VAL A 27 10.52 -10.16 3.02
N VAL A 28 9.70 -9.52 3.87
CA VAL A 28 9.39 -10.04 5.20
C VAL A 28 7.90 -10.32 5.37
N ILE A 29 7.05 -9.78 4.48
CA ILE A 29 5.62 -10.01 4.53
C ILE A 29 5.11 -10.27 3.10
N ARG A 30 4.36 -11.35 2.93
CA ARG A 30 3.58 -11.63 1.72
C ARG A 30 2.29 -12.27 2.20
N ARG A 31 1.23 -11.47 2.23
CA ARG A 31 -0.04 -11.92 2.82
C ARG A 31 -1.21 -11.50 1.97
N GLN A 32 -2.24 -12.32 2.04
CA GLN A 32 -3.54 -12.04 1.49
C GLN A 32 -4.48 -11.83 2.67
N LEU A 33 -5.18 -10.69 2.70
CA LEU A 33 -6.06 -10.35 3.82
C LEU A 33 -7.46 -10.10 3.32
N LYS A 34 -8.43 -10.59 4.07
CA LYS A 34 -9.81 -10.18 3.84
C LYS A 34 -9.97 -8.73 4.31
N ARG A 35 -10.84 -7.99 3.62
CA ARG A 35 -11.05 -6.57 3.89
C ARG A 35 -11.25 -6.29 5.39
N ARG A 36 -12.07 -7.11 6.05
CA ARG A 36 -12.40 -6.89 7.47
C ARG A 36 -11.21 -7.07 8.42
N HIS A 37 -10.12 -7.66 7.96
CA HIS A 37 -8.94 -7.91 8.79
C HIS A 37 -7.81 -6.92 8.55
N VAL A 38 -7.98 -5.99 7.59
CA VAL A 38 -6.87 -5.12 7.17
C VAL A 38 -6.43 -4.19 8.30
N LEU A 39 -7.36 -3.48 8.92
CA LEU A 39 -6.98 -2.53 9.97
C LEU A 39 -6.35 -3.22 11.16
N ALA A 40 -6.89 -4.37 11.59
CA ALA A 40 -6.31 -5.12 12.70
C ALA A 40 -4.89 -5.56 12.40
N PHE A 41 -4.63 -5.96 11.15
CA PHE A 41 -3.29 -6.37 10.73
C PHE A 41 -2.32 -5.20 10.86
N PHE A 42 -2.68 -4.03 10.35
CA PHE A 42 -1.81 -2.85 10.38
C PHE A 42 -1.63 -2.28 11.78
N GLN A 43 -2.62 -2.45 12.65
CA GLN A 43 -2.50 -2.01 14.04
C GLN A 43 -1.41 -2.75 14.80
N LYS A 44 -1.10 -3.98 14.39
CA LYS A 44 -0.08 -4.80 15.04
C LYS A 44 1.33 -4.54 14.52
N LEU A 45 1.44 -3.77 13.44
CA LEU A 45 2.74 -3.49 12.84
C LEU A 45 3.34 -2.21 13.40
N PRO A 46 4.69 -2.13 13.46
CA PRO A 46 5.32 -0.85 13.73
C PRO A 46 4.98 0.14 12.64
N SER A 47 5.07 1.43 12.94
CA SER A 47 4.83 2.47 11.96
C SER A 47 5.72 2.24 10.73
N CYS A 48 5.12 2.23 9.55
CA CYS A 48 5.86 1.99 8.32
C CYS A 48 5.28 2.83 7.18
N LEU A 49 5.99 2.83 6.05
CA LEU A 49 5.51 3.50 4.85
C LEU A 49 4.64 2.54 4.06
N VAL A 50 3.42 2.95 3.76
CA VAL A 50 2.46 2.14 3.00
C VAL A 50 2.17 2.82 1.69
N GLY A 51 2.45 2.13 0.58
CA GLY A 51 2.09 2.59 -0.75
C GLY A 51 0.78 1.97 -1.19
N ILE A 52 -0.06 2.76 -1.85
CA ILE A 52 -1.34 2.31 -2.39
C ILE A 52 -1.51 2.92 -3.77
N GLU A 53 -1.99 2.13 -4.72
CA GLU A 53 -2.34 2.64 -6.03
C GLU A 53 -3.64 3.42 -5.92
N ALA A 54 -3.66 4.65 -6.44
CA ALA A 54 -4.80 5.56 -6.30
C ALA A 54 -6.02 5.00 -7.02
N CYS A 55 -7.12 4.93 -6.29
CA CYS A 55 -8.43 4.50 -6.80
C CYS A 55 -9.50 5.10 -5.89
N ALA A 56 -10.78 4.84 -6.20
CA ALA A 56 -11.87 5.45 -5.44
C ALA A 56 -11.80 5.12 -3.95
N SER A 57 -11.49 3.87 -3.59
CA SER A 57 -11.46 3.46 -2.19
C SER A 57 -10.15 3.73 -1.48
N SER A 58 -9.09 4.07 -2.23
CA SER A 58 -7.76 4.25 -1.63
C SER A 58 -7.71 5.40 -0.63
N HIS A 59 -8.50 6.45 -0.85
CA HIS A 59 -8.51 7.60 0.06
C HIS A 59 -9.04 7.23 1.44
N TYR A 60 -10.08 6.42 1.48
CA TYR A 60 -10.61 5.89 2.74
C TYR A 60 -9.54 5.11 3.48
N TRP A 61 -8.89 4.16 2.80
CA TRP A 61 -7.87 3.32 3.43
C TRP A 61 -6.66 4.13 3.84
N SER A 62 -6.29 5.13 3.04
CA SER A 62 -5.21 6.04 3.40
C SER A 62 -5.50 6.75 4.71
N ARG A 63 -6.71 7.31 4.85
CA ARG A 63 -7.08 8.00 6.09
C ARG A 63 -7.07 7.06 7.29
N GLU A 64 -7.61 5.84 7.13
CA GLU A 64 -7.67 4.88 8.22
C GLU A 64 -6.28 4.42 8.67
N LEU A 65 -5.39 4.17 7.71
CA LEU A 65 -4.03 3.74 8.04
C LEU A 65 -3.23 4.87 8.67
N GLN A 66 -3.42 6.10 8.22
CA GLN A 66 -2.77 7.26 8.85
C GLN A 66 -3.26 7.44 10.29
N ALA A 67 -4.54 7.22 10.53
CA ALA A 67 -5.11 7.37 11.87
C ALA A 67 -4.49 6.40 12.88
N ILE A 68 -4.03 5.24 12.42
CA ILE A 68 -3.37 4.27 13.31
C ILE A 68 -1.85 4.37 13.29
N GLY A 69 -1.30 5.42 12.65
CA GLY A 69 0.10 5.76 12.81
C GLY A 69 1.01 5.46 11.64
N HIS A 70 0.49 5.00 10.51
CA HIS A 70 1.33 4.72 9.35
C HIS A 70 1.46 5.93 8.44
N SER A 71 2.57 6.00 7.70
CA SER A 71 2.74 6.97 6.62
C SER A 71 2.18 6.36 5.35
N VAL A 72 1.28 7.05 4.67
CA VAL A 72 0.62 6.50 3.49
C VAL A 72 0.85 7.41 2.29
N ARG A 73 1.17 6.83 1.15
CA ARG A 73 1.34 7.55 -0.11
C ARG A 73 0.53 6.88 -1.20
N LEU A 74 -0.25 7.68 -1.91
CA LEU A 74 -1.05 7.22 -3.04
C LEU A 74 -0.32 7.54 -4.33
N MET A 75 -0.29 6.57 -5.25
CA MET A 75 0.42 6.74 -6.52
C MET A 75 -0.52 6.54 -7.69
N PRO A 76 -0.42 7.37 -8.76
CA PRO A 76 -1.18 7.11 -9.97
C PRO A 76 -0.84 5.73 -10.53
N PRO A 77 -1.83 4.98 -11.03
CA PRO A 77 -1.57 3.63 -11.58
C PRO A 77 -0.50 3.61 -12.66
N ALA A 78 -0.43 4.64 -13.50
CA ALA A 78 0.56 4.71 -14.57
C ALA A 78 2.00 4.70 -14.05
N TYR A 79 2.22 5.17 -12.82
CA TYR A 79 3.56 5.22 -12.24
C TYR A 79 3.95 3.93 -11.55
N VAL A 80 2.98 3.07 -11.26
CA VAL A 80 3.22 1.75 -10.65
C VAL A 80 3.48 0.71 -11.74
N LYS A 81 2.81 0.85 -12.86
CA LYS A 81 2.83 -0.14 -13.94
C LYS A 81 4.24 -0.58 -14.37
N PRO A 82 5.23 0.32 -14.51
CA PRO A 82 6.57 -0.11 -14.90
C PRO A 82 7.25 -1.09 -13.96
N TYR A 83 6.79 -1.18 -12.72
CA TYR A 83 7.38 -2.05 -11.70
C TYR A 83 6.72 -3.42 -11.60
N VAL A 84 5.63 -3.65 -12.36
CA VAL A 84 4.94 -4.94 -12.36
C VAL A 84 5.81 -5.96 -13.07
N LYS A 85 6.08 -7.08 -12.40
CA LYS A 85 6.90 -8.14 -12.95
C LYS A 85 6.13 -8.89 -14.04
N ARG A 86 6.83 -9.77 -14.75
CA ARG A 86 6.28 -10.45 -15.93
C ARG A 86 4.96 -11.16 -15.70
N GLN A 87 4.83 -11.85 -14.58
CA GLN A 87 3.61 -12.57 -14.27
C GLN A 87 2.66 -11.65 -13.55
N LYS A 88 1.54 -11.38 -14.17
CA LYS A 88 0.53 -10.51 -13.58
C LYS A 88 -0.36 -11.33 -12.66
N ASN A 89 -0.27 -11.06 -11.38
CA ASN A 89 -1.21 -11.58 -10.39
C ASN A 89 -1.28 -10.54 -9.29
N ASP A 90 -2.23 -10.72 -8.37
CA ASP A 90 -2.47 -9.72 -7.34
C ASP A 90 -1.25 -9.48 -6.45
N MET A 91 -0.47 -10.52 -6.18
CA MET A 91 0.73 -10.38 -5.36
C MET A 91 1.82 -9.60 -6.11
N ALA A 92 1.92 -9.78 -7.42
CA ALA A 92 2.86 -9.02 -8.23
C ALA A 92 2.50 -7.53 -8.24
N ASP A 93 1.21 -7.21 -8.20
CA ASP A 93 0.76 -5.82 -8.12
C ASP A 93 1.15 -5.21 -6.78
N ALA A 94 0.99 -5.93 -5.68
CA ALA A 94 1.41 -5.44 -4.36
C ALA A 94 2.93 -5.24 -4.30
N GLU A 95 3.68 -6.14 -4.90
CA GLU A 95 5.14 -6.01 -4.99
C GLU A 95 5.53 -4.75 -5.75
N ALA A 96 4.88 -4.49 -6.89
CA ALA A 96 5.14 -3.32 -7.70
C ALA A 96 4.85 -2.03 -6.94
N ILE A 97 3.75 -2.00 -6.19
CA ILE A 97 3.38 -0.85 -5.38
C ILE A 97 4.45 -0.61 -4.30
N CYS A 98 4.90 -1.67 -3.65
CA CYS A 98 5.93 -1.59 -2.62
C CYS A 98 7.23 -1.01 -3.17
N GLU A 99 7.64 -1.45 -4.35
CA GLU A 99 8.86 -0.95 -4.98
C GLU A 99 8.69 0.51 -5.43
N ALA A 100 7.56 0.82 -6.06
CA ALA A 100 7.31 2.15 -6.61
C ALA A 100 7.30 3.25 -5.54
N VAL A 101 6.75 2.97 -4.36
CA VAL A 101 6.55 4.00 -3.33
C VAL A 101 7.86 4.57 -2.80
N THR A 102 8.97 3.86 -2.97
CA THR A 102 10.28 4.32 -2.49
C THR A 102 11.08 5.07 -3.55
N ARG A 103 10.58 5.19 -4.78
CA ARG A 103 11.36 5.83 -5.86
C ARG A 103 11.41 7.34 -5.69
N ALA A 104 12.59 7.92 -5.95
CA ALA A 104 12.85 9.33 -5.67
C ALA A 104 12.02 10.29 -6.53
N ASN A 105 11.73 9.90 -7.77
CA ASN A 105 10.99 10.76 -8.70
C ASN A 105 9.53 10.39 -8.85
N MET A 106 9.00 9.67 -7.86
CA MET A 106 7.59 9.29 -7.86
C MET A 106 6.71 10.49 -7.54
N ARG A 107 5.58 10.59 -8.24
CA ARG A 107 4.56 11.60 -7.96
C ARG A 107 3.45 10.97 -7.15
N PHE A 108 3.02 11.67 -6.10
CA PHE A 108 2.00 11.16 -5.20
C PHE A 108 0.70 11.95 -5.34
N VAL A 109 -0.41 11.25 -5.13
CA VAL A 109 -1.74 11.83 -5.13
C VAL A 109 -2.09 12.18 -3.67
N PRO A 110 -2.49 13.42 -3.38
CA PRO A 110 -2.90 13.75 -2.02
C PRO A 110 -4.10 12.94 -1.57
N THR A 111 -4.09 12.52 -0.31
CA THR A 111 -5.24 11.84 0.28
C THR A 111 -6.38 12.84 0.44
N LYS A 112 -7.55 12.52 -0.11
CA LYS A 112 -8.72 13.39 -0.01
C LYS A 112 -9.43 13.17 1.31
N THR A 113 -9.97 14.26 1.88
CA THR A 113 -10.86 14.19 3.02
C THR A 113 -12.20 13.61 2.59
N PRO A 114 -13.04 13.14 3.55
CA PRO A 114 -14.38 12.67 3.18
C PRO A 114 -15.20 13.72 2.43
N GLU A 115 -15.04 15.00 2.80
CA GLU A 115 -15.74 16.09 2.14
C GLU A 115 -15.31 16.26 0.70
N GLN A 116 -14.01 16.17 0.45
CA GLN A 116 -13.47 16.26 -0.91
C GLN A 116 -13.94 15.12 -1.79
N GLN A 117 -14.09 13.92 -1.22
CA GLN A 117 -14.57 12.78 -1.98
C GLN A 117 -16.05 12.85 -2.33
N ARG A 118 -16.82 13.57 -1.52
CA ARG A 118 -18.27 13.73 -1.76
C ARG A 118 -18.60 14.79 -2.79
N ALA A 119 -17.67 15.69 -3.04
CA ALA A 119 -17.89 16.81 -3.96
C ALA A 119 -18.06 16.35 -5.40
#